data_3da57effab718ca05c72e26acbcd632f
#
_entry.id   3da57effab718ca05c72e26acbcd632f
#
_cell.length_a   1.000
_cell.length_b   1.000
_cell.length_c   1.000
_cell.angle_alpha   90.00
_cell.angle_beta   90.00
_cell.angle_gamma   90.00
#
_symmetry.space_group_name_H-M   'P 1'
#
loop_
_entity.id
_entity.type
_entity.pdbx_description
1 polymer ?
#
loop_
_entity_poly.entity_id
_entity_poly.type
_entity_poly.pdbx_seq_one_letter_code
_entity_poly.pdbx_strand_id
1 'polypeptide(L)'
;MATIAPGDLLPAAAREYAPGVASERPSTSHLSIADRFGDAVAMTTSVQGAFGSQLMVGGFILNNQLTDFDYVPVVGGKPVANRIEGGKRPLSSMSPTTGT
;
A
#
# COMPACT_ATOMS: atom_id res chain seq x y z
N MET A 1 -10.40 -0.62 18.07
CA MET A 1 -9.19 -1.08 17.36
C MET A 1 -9.61 -2.24 16.47
N ALA A 2 -9.74 -2.04 15.15
CA ALA A 2 -10.10 -3.12 14.26
C ALA A 2 -8.94 -4.12 14.22
N THR A 3 -9.18 -5.35 14.65
CA THR A 3 -8.25 -6.45 14.46
C THR A 3 -8.18 -6.67 12.96
N ILE A 4 -7.05 -6.33 12.34
CA ILE A 4 -6.77 -6.74 10.97
C ILE A 4 -6.59 -8.25 11.07
N ALA A 5 -7.62 -9.02 10.73
CA ALA A 5 -7.42 -10.43 10.48
C ALA A 5 -6.33 -10.52 9.41
N PRO A 6 -5.26 -11.32 9.59
CA PRO A 6 -4.35 -11.61 8.50
C PRO A 6 -5.27 -12.09 7.37
N GLY A 7 -5.27 -11.36 6.26
CA GLY A 7 -6.00 -11.80 5.07
C GLY A 7 -5.64 -13.26 4.90
N ASP A 8 -6.64 -14.11 4.72
CA ASP A 8 -6.47 -15.56 4.65
C ASP A 8 -5.15 -15.89 3.97
N LEU A 9 -4.16 -16.23 4.78
CA LEU A 9 -2.88 -16.76 4.34
C LEU A 9 -3.11 -18.20 3.85
N LEU A 10 -4.11 -18.38 2.98
CA LEU A 10 -4.14 -19.58 2.18
C LEU A 10 -2.85 -19.58 1.36
N PRO A 11 -2.12 -20.71 1.35
CA PRO A 11 -0.87 -20.81 0.61
C PRO A 11 -1.09 -20.28 -0.79
N ALA A 12 -0.17 -19.42 -1.25
CA ALA A 12 -0.24 -18.75 -2.55
C ALA A 12 -0.46 -19.73 -3.73
N ALA A 13 -0.14 -21.00 -3.54
CA ALA A 13 -0.38 -22.10 -4.47
C ALA A 13 -1.87 -22.44 -4.68
N ALA A 14 -2.79 -21.97 -3.84
CA ALA A 14 -4.20 -22.37 -3.90
C ALA A 14 -5.10 -21.38 -4.65
N ARG A 15 -4.61 -20.20 -5.05
CA ARG A 15 -5.39 -19.19 -5.75
C ARG A 15 -4.71 -18.76 -7.05
N GLU A 16 -5.33 -19.05 -8.17
CA GLU A 16 -4.93 -18.45 -9.44
C GLU A 16 -5.52 -17.04 -9.56
N TYR A 17 -4.62 -16.05 -9.58
CA TYR A 17 -4.99 -14.65 -9.83
C TYR A 17 -4.52 -14.22 -11.23
N ALA A 18 -5.29 -13.35 -11.86
CA ALA A 18 -4.84 -12.67 -13.06
C ALA A 18 -3.83 -11.56 -12.72
N PRO A 19 -2.87 -11.25 -13.63
CA PRO A 19 -1.99 -10.11 -13.45
C PRO A 19 -2.80 -8.82 -13.43
N GLY A 20 -2.44 -7.91 -12.51
CA GLY A 20 -2.98 -6.57 -12.45
C GLY A 20 -2.33 -5.64 -13.47
N VAL A 21 -2.97 -4.49 -13.71
CA VAL A 21 -2.48 -3.44 -14.61
C VAL A 21 -2.15 -2.14 -13.86
N ALA A 22 -2.23 -2.16 -12.53
CA ALA A 22 -1.88 -0.99 -11.72
C ALA A 22 -0.41 -0.60 -11.94
N SER A 23 -0.18 0.68 -12.20
CA SER A 23 1.16 1.24 -12.41
C SER A 23 1.57 2.02 -11.18
N GLU A 24 2.64 1.60 -10.54
CA GLU A 24 3.25 2.36 -9.44
C GLU A 24 3.89 3.64 -9.98
N ARG A 25 3.63 4.75 -9.29
CA ARG A 25 4.26 6.05 -9.58
C ARG A 25 5.16 6.45 -8.43
N PRO A 26 6.41 6.88 -8.69
CA PRO A 26 7.31 7.32 -7.64
C PRO A 26 6.86 8.66 -7.05
N SER A 27 6.43 8.67 -5.79
CA SER A 27 6.10 9.90 -5.07
C SER A 27 6.06 9.68 -3.54
N THR A 28 7.02 8.91 -3.06
CA THR A 28 7.11 8.48 -1.66
C THR A 28 8.41 8.96 -1.06
N SER A 29 8.39 9.37 0.19
CA SER A 29 9.58 9.73 0.96
C SER A 29 9.83 8.70 2.05
N HIS A 30 11.11 8.44 2.30
CA HIS A 30 11.54 7.55 3.38
C HIS A 30 12.57 8.27 4.25
N LEU A 31 12.52 8.01 5.56
CA LEU A 31 13.54 8.44 6.50
C LEU A 31 13.93 7.29 7.43
N SER A 32 15.20 7.25 7.77
CA SER A 32 15.74 6.36 8.79
C SER A 32 16.58 7.19 9.75
N ILE A 33 16.30 7.06 11.03
CA ILE A 33 17.00 7.81 12.09
C ILE A 33 17.43 6.81 13.15
N ALA A 34 18.66 6.94 13.60
CA ALA A 34 19.15 6.24 14.78
C ALA A 34 19.73 7.26 15.76
N ASP A 35 19.51 7.06 17.03
CA ASP A 35 20.06 7.91 18.06
C ASP A 35 21.27 7.27 18.76
N ARG A 36 21.91 8.05 19.63
CA ARG A 36 23.10 7.59 20.39
C ARG A 36 22.78 6.53 21.45
N PHE A 37 21.50 6.27 21.73
CA PHE A 37 21.07 5.29 22.73
C PHE A 37 20.73 3.93 22.11
N GLY A 38 20.79 3.83 20.76
CA GLY A 38 20.47 2.61 20.02
C GLY A 38 19.03 2.52 19.58
N ASP A 39 18.22 3.55 19.79
CA ASP A 39 16.85 3.61 19.27
C ASP A 39 16.90 3.95 17.78
N ALA A 40 16.05 3.29 16.99
CA ALA A 40 15.98 3.48 15.55
C ALA A 40 14.54 3.58 15.06
N VAL A 41 14.32 4.47 14.10
CA VAL A 41 13.05 4.66 13.42
C VAL A 41 13.27 4.58 11.91
N ALA A 42 12.45 3.77 11.25
CA ALA A 42 12.32 3.79 9.80
C ALA A 42 10.88 4.13 9.46
N MET A 43 10.67 5.21 8.73
CA MET A 43 9.34 5.67 8.35
C MET A 43 9.27 5.97 6.86
N THR A 44 8.30 5.38 6.21
CA THR A 44 7.94 5.68 4.84
C THR A 44 6.63 6.46 4.84
N THR A 45 6.58 7.60 4.16
CA THR A 45 5.42 8.47 4.09
C THR A 45 5.09 8.82 2.66
N SER A 46 3.82 8.81 2.33
CA SER A 46 3.32 9.10 0.99
C SER A 46 1.92 9.67 1.05
N VAL A 47 1.58 10.51 0.08
CA VAL A 47 0.21 10.89 -0.24
C VAL A 47 -0.24 10.27 -1.57
N GLN A 48 0.55 9.35 -2.11
CA GLN A 48 0.41 8.63 -3.36
C GLN A 48 0.68 9.50 -4.59
N GLY A 49 -0.25 10.32 -5.04
CA GLY A 49 -0.01 11.29 -6.11
C GLY A 49 0.72 12.53 -5.60
N ALA A 50 1.30 13.35 -6.49
CA ALA A 50 2.07 14.55 -6.14
C ALA A 50 1.31 15.50 -5.19
N PHE A 51 -0.02 15.57 -5.32
CA PHE A 51 -0.91 16.34 -4.47
C PHE A 51 -2.01 15.46 -3.84
N GLY A 52 -1.75 14.17 -3.69
CA GLY A 52 -2.69 13.21 -3.12
C GLY A 52 -4.07 13.29 -3.76
N SER A 53 -5.11 13.38 -2.93
CA SER A 53 -6.50 13.55 -3.37
C SER A 53 -6.85 14.98 -3.80
N GLN A 54 -5.92 15.92 -3.69
CA GLN A 54 -6.13 17.38 -3.87
C GLN A 54 -7.09 18.00 -2.84
N LEU A 55 -7.39 17.28 -1.77
CA LEU A 55 -8.18 17.76 -0.64
C LEU A 55 -7.28 18.05 0.55
N MET A 56 -7.50 19.17 1.19
CA MET A 56 -6.75 19.58 2.38
C MET A 56 -7.68 19.64 3.59
N VAL A 57 -7.23 19.05 4.69
CA VAL A 57 -7.94 19.04 5.98
C VAL A 57 -6.91 19.23 7.09
N GLY A 58 -7.20 20.12 8.04
CA GLY A 58 -6.33 20.33 9.19
C GLY A 58 -4.92 20.80 8.86
N GLY A 59 -4.70 21.41 7.69
CA GLY A 59 -3.39 21.90 7.26
C GLY A 59 -2.52 20.86 6.51
N PHE A 60 -3.05 19.71 6.15
CA PHE A 60 -2.34 18.71 5.36
C PHE A 60 -3.19 18.13 4.23
N ILE A 61 -2.53 17.62 3.21
CA ILE A 61 -3.18 17.01 2.04
C ILE A 61 -3.53 15.56 2.36
N LEU A 62 -4.76 15.16 2.02
CA LEU A 62 -5.17 13.77 2.12
C LEU A 62 -4.58 12.96 0.96
N ASN A 63 -4.25 11.71 1.23
CA ASN A 63 -3.74 10.80 0.22
C ASN A 63 -4.85 10.35 -0.75
N ASN A 64 -4.44 9.79 -1.88
CA ASN A 64 -5.31 9.10 -2.83
C ASN A 64 -4.91 7.62 -3.00
N GLN A 65 -4.49 6.97 -1.94
CA GLN A 65 -3.90 5.63 -1.93
C GLN A 65 -4.82 4.56 -2.53
N LEU A 66 -6.14 4.78 -2.52
CA LEU A 66 -7.11 3.85 -3.13
C LEU A 66 -6.93 3.73 -4.65
N THR A 67 -6.23 4.67 -5.29
CA THR A 67 -5.89 4.57 -6.72
C THR A 67 -4.87 3.48 -7.04
N ASP A 68 -4.25 2.88 -6.03
CA ASP A 68 -3.34 1.74 -6.19
C ASP A 68 -4.07 0.42 -6.36
N PHE A 69 -5.38 0.38 -6.19
CA PHE A 69 -6.17 -0.78 -6.56
C PHE A 69 -6.32 -0.91 -8.07
N ASP A 70 -6.42 -2.15 -8.54
CA ASP A 70 -6.88 -2.44 -9.89
C ASP A 70 -8.39 -2.28 -9.98
N TYR A 71 -8.84 -1.43 -10.91
CA TYR A 71 -10.26 -1.16 -11.13
C TYR A 71 -10.94 -2.20 -12.00
N VAL A 72 -10.18 -3.07 -12.67
CA VAL A 72 -10.69 -4.21 -13.42
C VAL A 72 -10.64 -5.44 -12.52
N PRO A 73 -11.77 -5.92 -11.99
CA PRO A 73 -11.77 -6.95 -10.97
C PRO A 73 -11.48 -8.36 -11.50
N VAL A 74 -11.72 -8.59 -12.80
CA VAL A 74 -11.57 -9.91 -13.44
C VAL A 74 -10.89 -9.76 -14.78
N VAL A 75 -9.89 -10.58 -15.06
CA VAL A 75 -9.19 -10.66 -16.34
C VAL A 75 -9.11 -12.13 -16.75
N GLY A 76 -9.58 -12.44 -17.97
CA GLY A 76 -9.56 -13.81 -18.48
C GLY A 76 -10.33 -14.81 -17.63
N GLY A 77 -11.43 -14.39 -17.00
CA GLY A 77 -12.24 -15.23 -16.13
C GLY A 77 -11.66 -15.47 -14.73
N LYS A 78 -10.48 -14.91 -14.42
CA LYS A 78 -9.82 -15.01 -13.11
C LYS A 78 -9.86 -13.70 -12.36
N PRO A 79 -10.05 -13.72 -11.02
CA PRO A 79 -10.02 -12.50 -10.22
C PRO A 79 -8.63 -11.89 -10.19
N VAL A 80 -8.54 -10.57 -10.21
CA VAL A 80 -7.28 -9.84 -10.01
C VAL A 80 -7.00 -9.75 -8.51
N ALA A 81 -5.78 -10.10 -8.10
CA ALA A 81 -5.41 -10.09 -6.68
C ALA A 81 -5.56 -8.71 -6.03
N ASN A 82 -5.19 -7.65 -6.75
CA ASN A 82 -5.24 -6.27 -6.28
C ASN A 82 -6.57 -5.56 -6.61
N ARG A 83 -7.65 -6.29 -6.91
CA ARG A 83 -8.98 -5.70 -7.15
C ARG A 83 -9.53 -4.99 -5.93
N ILE A 84 -10.39 -4.02 -6.13
CA ILE A 84 -11.13 -3.36 -5.06
C ILE A 84 -12.06 -4.38 -4.40
N GLU A 85 -11.96 -4.50 -3.09
CA GLU A 85 -12.79 -5.40 -2.29
C GLU A 85 -12.80 -4.93 -0.83
N GLY A 86 -13.92 -5.10 -0.14
CA GLY A 86 -14.04 -4.72 1.26
C GLY A 86 -12.99 -5.42 2.14
N GLY A 87 -12.41 -4.68 3.08
CA GLY A 87 -11.40 -5.19 4.01
C GLY A 87 -9.99 -5.37 3.44
N LYS A 88 -9.77 -5.09 2.15
CA LYS A 88 -8.44 -5.17 1.53
C LYS A 88 -7.69 -3.83 1.60
N ARG A 89 -6.38 -3.94 1.54
CA ARG A 89 -5.47 -2.82 1.29
C ARG A 89 -4.99 -2.88 -0.16
N PRO A 90 -4.74 -1.73 -0.81
CA PRO A 90 -4.14 -1.73 -2.14
C PRO A 90 -2.71 -2.26 -2.10
N LEU A 91 -2.19 -2.62 -3.26
CA LEU A 91 -0.79 -2.92 -3.45
C LEU A 91 0.08 -1.76 -2.94
N SER A 92 1.21 -2.08 -2.32
CA SER A 92 2.20 -1.11 -1.91
C SER A 92 3.60 -1.72 -1.99
N SER A 93 4.55 -0.96 -2.51
CA SER A 93 5.98 -1.29 -2.50
C SER A 93 6.71 -0.69 -1.29
N MET A 94 6.01 0.02 -0.40
CA MET A 94 6.62 0.64 0.78
C MET A 94 7.13 -0.44 1.75
N SER A 95 8.44 -0.41 2.02
CA SER A 95 9.10 -1.37 2.89
C SER A 95 10.06 -0.64 3.84
N PRO A 96 9.55 -0.05 4.93
CA PRO A 96 10.40 0.60 5.92
C PRO A 96 11.33 -0.43 6.55
N THR A 97 12.64 -0.18 6.48
CA THR A 97 13.66 -1.12 6.92
C THR A 97 14.71 -0.39 7.77
N THR A 98 15.05 -0.97 8.90
CA THR A 98 16.24 -0.61 9.68
C THR A 98 17.29 -1.69 9.45
N GLY A 99 18.46 -1.29 8.90
CA GLY A 99 19.62 -2.16 8.83
C GLY A 99 20.38 -2.15 10.16
N THR A 100 20.76 -3.28 10.66
CA THR A 100 21.73 -3.44 11.77
C THR A 100 23.10 -3.68 11.19
#